data_0ae7c95f4bd50c6b26b6bed4e606cf60
#
_entry.id   0ae7c95f4bd50c6b26b6bed4e606cf60
#
_cell.length_a   1.000
_cell.length_b   1.000
_cell.length_c   1.000
_cell.angle_alpha   90.00
_cell.angle_beta   90.00
_cell.angle_gamma   90.00
#
_symmetry.space_group_name_H-M   'P 1'
#
loop_
_entity.id
_entity.type
_entity.pdbx_description
1 polymer ?
#
loop_
_entity_poly.entity_id
_entity_poly.type
_entity_poly.pdbx_seq_one_letter_code
_entity_poly.pdbx_strand_id
1 'polypeptide(L)'
;MIFEQSGAVKRDASLADSGSGVGTAVVVPEYLEKTYWWAYTHPNAVRVFERQWLVNLILWGNFSRLRDLALEEMGEQIDGNVLQVACVYGNFTEHLVRRLGPKGHLNVIDVAPVQIKNMHAKLSDKRQVSILQQDASAMQFADASHDSVVVFFLLHEMPVDIRRKTVAEALRVTKPGGKIVFVDYHRPRASSPFRYIMVPILTTLEPFAMDLWNDEISHWLPSGHACQRIEKQTYFGGLYQKVVITR
;
A
#
# COMPACT_ATOMS: atom_id res chain seq x y z
N MET A 1 38.15 -38.40 57.70
CA MET A 1 39.19 -37.38 57.46
C MET A 1 38.76 -36.76 56.11
N ILE A 2 37.93 -35.71 56.17
CA ILE A 2 38.28 -34.29 56.12
C ILE A 2 39.06 -33.99 54.80
N PHE A 3 38.43 -33.31 53.88
CA PHE A 3 38.52 -31.88 53.64
C PHE A 3 37.49 -31.43 52.58
N GLU A 4 36.63 -30.49 52.96
CA GLU A 4 35.92 -29.56 52.09
C GLU A 4 36.86 -28.68 51.30
N GLN A 5 36.51 -28.35 50.05
CA GLN A 5 36.84 -27.02 49.54
C GLN A 5 35.72 -26.50 48.60
N SER A 6 35.14 -25.44 49.08
CA SER A 6 34.25 -24.50 48.47
C SER A 6 34.89 -23.84 47.24
N GLY A 7 34.20 -23.81 46.13
CA GLY A 7 34.54 -23.03 44.96
C GLY A 7 33.32 -22.19 44.54
N ALA A 8 33.28 -20.93 44.99
CA ALA A 8 32.28 -19.96 44.63
C ALA A 8 32.43 -19.59 43.18
N VAL A 9 31.40 -19.82 42.37
CA VAL A 9 31.23 -19.29 41.00
C VAL A 9 30.57 -17.93 41.11
N LYS A 10 31.29 -16.89 40.72
CA LYS A 10 30.85 -15.53 40.58
C LYS A 10 29.69 -15.46 39.56
N ARG A 11 28.59 -14.89 40.00
CA ARG A 11 27.51 -14.41 39.09
C ARG A 11 27.97 -13.10 38.51
N ASP A 12 28.25 -13.08 37.22
CA ASP A 12 28.30 -11.84 36.46
C ASP A 12 26.86 -11.46 36.08
N ALA A 13 26.39 -10.38 36.70
CA ALA A 13 25.19 -9.67 36.33
C ALA A 13 25.58 -8.69 35.22
N SER A 14 24.89 -8.75 34.12
CA SER A 14 24.44 -7.65 33.28
C SER A 14 24.36 -8.02 31.80
N LEU A 15 23.20 -8.33 31.36
CA LEU A 15 22.75 -7.87 30.05
C LEU A 15 21.28 -7.52 30.23
N ALA A 16 21.04 -6.23 30.30
CA ALA A 16 19.72 -5.67 30.34
C ALA A 16 18.98 -6.05 29.04
N ASP A 17 17.92 -6.80 29.24
CA ASP A 17 16.90 -7.07 28.23
C ASP A 17 16.19 -5.75 27.90
N SER A 18 16.56 -5.14 26.80
CA SER A 18 15.91 -3.94 26.25
C SER A 18 14.72 -4.37 25.40
N GLY A 19 13.54 -4.34 26.04
CA GLY A 19 12.30 -3.97 25.39
C GLY A 19 11.86 -4.79 24.18
N SER A 20 11.37 -6.01 24.37
CA SER A 20 10.45 -6.65 23.43
C SER A 20 9.08 -5.96 23.54
N GLY A 21 8.86 -4.92 22.72
CA GLY A 21 7.52 -4.49 22.39
C GLY A 21 6.78 -5.67 21.78
N VAL A 22 5.78 -6.19 22.48
CA VAL A 22 4.83 -7.18 21.95
C VAL A 22 4.07 -6.49 20.81
N GLY A 23 4.61 -6.57 19.59
CA GLY A 23 3.90 -6.21 18.39
C GLY A 23 2.68 -7.12 18.29
N THR A 24 1.49 -6.58 18.40
CA THR A 24 0.25 -7.30 18.10
C THR A 24 0.38 -7.89 16.71
N ALA A 25 0.28 -9.21 16.60
CA ALA A 25 0.34 -9.89 15.30
C ALA A 25 -0.72 -9.28 14.38
N VAL A 26 -0.30 -8.80 13.21
CA VAL A 26 -1.22 -8.24 12.20
C VAL A 26 -2.05 -9.40 11.65
N VAL A 27 -3.36 -9.32 11.87
CA VAL A 27 -4.31 -10.33 11.39
C VAL A 27 -4.80 -9.91 10.01
N VAL A 28 -4.82 -10.86 9.06
CA VAL A 28 -5.40 -10.62 7.74
C VAL A 28 -6.91 -10.35 7.91
N PRO A 29 -7.44 -9.23 7.38
CA PRO A 29 -8.86 -8.91 7.52
C PRO A 29 -9.78 -9.95 6.88
N GLU A 30 -10.90 -10.24 7.55
CA GLU A 30 -11.85 -11.26 7.12
C GLU A 30 -12.42 -11.02 5.70
N TYR A 31 -12.62 -9.75 5.31
CA TYR A 31 -13.10 -9.40 3.96
C TYR A 31 -12.10 -9.83 2.87
N LEU A 32 -10.79 -9.75 3.16
CA LEU A 32 -9.75 -10.15 2.22
C LEU A 32 -9.74 -11.68 2.06
N GLU A 33 -9.85 -12.41 3.16
CA GLU A 33 -9.90 -13.88 3.14
C GLU A 33 -11.17 -14.41 2.48
N LYS A 34 -12.32 -13.80 2.72
CA LYS A 34 -13.60 -14.24 2.15
C LYS A 34 -13.76 -13.88 0.68
N THR A 35 -13.33 -12.69 0.28
CA THR A 35 -13.60 -12.17 -1.06
C THR A 35 -12.44 -12.40 -2.03
N TYR A 36 -11.21 -12.25 -1.54
CA TYR A 36 -10.00 -12.17 -2.40
C TYR A 36 -8.97 -13.27 -2.12
N TRP A 37 -9.33 -14.34 -1.40
CA TRP A 37 -8.42 -15.46 -1.10
C TRP A 37 -7.74 -16.00 -2.35
N TRP A 38 -8.47 -16.10 -3.45
CA TRP A 38 -8.00 -16.62 -4.73
C TRP A 38 -6.96 -15.74 -5.42
N ALA A 39 -6.95 -14.44 -5.14
CA ALA A 39 -6.02 -13.48 -5.75
C ALA A 39 -4.82 -13.17 -4.84
N TYR A 40 -5.05 -12.98 -3.54
CA TYR A 40 -4.05 -12.37 -2.65
C TYR A 40 -3.51 -13.27 -1.55
N THR A 41 -4.20 -14.35 -1.19
CA THR A 41 -3.76 -15.21 -0.09
C THR A 41 -3.21 -16.56 -0.56
N HIS A 42 -3.51 -16.98 -1.78
CA HIS A 42 -3.04 -18.24 -2.32
C HIS A 42 -1.67 -18.10 -3.03
N PRO A 43 -0.62 -18.87 -2.64
CA PRO A 43 0.73 -18.72 -3.21
C PRO A 43 0.82 -18.90 -4.73
N ASN A 44 -0.03 -19.76 -5.32
CA ASN A 44 -0.05 -19.96 -6.77
C ASN A 44 -0.70 -18.78 -7.50
N ALA A 45 -1.69 -18.12 -6.88
CA ALA A 45 -2.33 -16.94 -7.43
C ALA A 45 -1.30 -15.80 -7.57
N VAL A 46 -0.52 -15.54 -6.50
CA VAL A 46 0.54 -14.54 -6.52
C VAL A 46 1.49 -14.72 -7.71
N ARG A 47 1.94 -15.96 -7.98
CA ARG A 47 2.82 -16.26 -9.12
C ARG A 47 2.17 -15.97 -10.49
N VAL A 48 0.85 -16.15 -10.60
CA VAL A 48 0.10 -15.89 -11.83
C VAL A 48 -0.10 -14.41 -12.03
N PHE A 49 -0.61 -13.73 -10.99
CA PHE A 49 -0.91 -12.29 -11.04
C PHE A 49 0.33 -11.40 -11.09
N GLU A 50 1.50 -11.87 -10.63
CA GLU A 50 2.76 -11.13 -10.75
C GLU A 50 3.25 -10.97 -12.20
N ARG A 51 2.67 -11.73 -13.14
CA ARG A 51 3.05 -11.62 -14.56
C ARG A 51 2.62 -10.25 -15.12
N GLN A 52 3.58 -9.45 -15.50
CA GLN A 52 3.37 -8.09 -16.03
C GLN A 52 2.34 -8.02 -17.16
N TRP A 53 2.35 -8.99 -18.07
CA TRP A 53 1.39 -9.02 -19.17
C TRP A 53 -0.04 -9.24 -18.71
N LEU A 54 -0.25 -10.03 -17.63
CA LEU A 54 -1.58 -10.30 -17.07
C LEU A 54 -2.12 -9.07 -16.35
N VAL A 55 -1.30 -8.42 -15.53
CA VAL A 55 -1.69 -7.15 -14.88
C VAL A 55 -2.06 -6.10 -15.90
N ASN A 56 -1.25 -6.01 -16.98
CA ASN A 56 -1.55 -5.08 -18.07
C ASN A 56 -2.85 -5.45 -18.80
N LEU A 57 -3.12 -6.73 -19.01
CA LEU A 57 -4.37 -7.21 -19.64
C LEU A 57 -5.59 -6.86 -18.73
N ILE A 58 -5.52 -7.14 -17.43
CA ILE A 58 -6.59 -6.82 -16.47
C ILE A 58 -6.92 -5.33 -16.49
N LEU A 59 -5.92 -4.47 -16.62
CA LEU A 59 -6.08 -3.02 -16.71
C LEU A 59 -6.23 -2.50 -18.16
N TRP A 60 -6.66 -3.35 -19.09
CA TRP A 60 -6.92 -2.98 -20.48
C TRP A 60 -5.75 -2.26 -21.16
N GLY A 61 -4.52 -2.70 -20.92
CA GLY A 61 -3.31 -2.11 -21.46
C GLY A 61 -2.87 -0.80 -20.77
N ASN A 62 -3.50 -0.39 -19.68
CA ASN A 62 -3.22 0.91 -19.05
C ASN A 62 -2.27 0.84 -17.85
N PHE A 63 -1.82 -0.34 -17.41
CA PHE A 63 -0.98 -0.45 -16.21
C PHE A 63 0.26 0.46 -16.27
N SER A 64 1.07 0.35 -17.31
CA SER A 64 2.30 1.13 -17.41
C SER A 64 2.05 2.63 -17.42
N ARG A 65 1.01 3.08 -18.15
CA ARG A 65 0.61 4.49 -18.17
C ARG A 65 0.19 4.99 -16.79
N LEU A 66 -0.66 4.25 -16.08
CA LEU A 66 -1.15 4.63 -14.76
C LEU A 66 -0.03 4.61 -13.71
N ARG A 67 0.87 3.62 -13.80
CA ARG A 67 2.10 3.57 -13.00
C ARG A 67 2.93 4.84 -13.21
N ASP A 68 3.24 5.18 -14.45
CA ASP A 68 4.11 6.31 -14.80
C ASP A 68 3.48 7.63 -14.35
N LEU A 69 2.17 7.80 -14.53
CA LEU A 69 1.42 8.96 -14.03
C LEU A 69 1.45 9.10 -12.49
N ALA A 70 1.42 7.98 -11.76
CA ALA A 70 1.57 8.02 -10.30
C ALA A 70 2.99 8.40 -9.90
N LEU A 71 3.98 7.83 -10.59
CA LEU A 71 5.39 8.07 -10.31
C LEU A 71 5.84 9.49 -10.69
N GLU A 72 5.25 10.12 -11.71
CA GLU A 72 5.49 11.51 -12.07
C GLU A 72 5.14 12.46 -10.91
N GLU A 73 4.03 12.18 -10.20
CA GLU A 73 3.65 12.98 -9.02
C GLU A 73 4.63 12.84 -7.84
N MET A 74 5.31 11.69 -7.75
CA MET A 74 6.32 11.42 -6.72
C MET A 74 7.66 12.12 -7.02
N GLY A 75 7.90 12.50 -8.28
CA GLY A 75 9.14 13.12 -8.74
C GLY A 75 10.11 12.15 -9.43
N GLU A 76 11.09 12.68 -10.14
CA GLU A 76 12.10 11.89 -10.84
C GLU A 76 13.20 11.39 -9.89
N GLN A 77 13.54 12.18 -8.88
CA GLN A 77 14.46 11.82 -7.80
C GLN A 77 13.79 12.10 -6.45
N ILE A 78 13.73 11.09 -5.60
CA ILE A 78 13.02 11.12 -4.32
C ILE A 78 14.04 10.99 -3.19
N ASP A 79 14.30 12.07 -2.47
CA ASP A 79 15.25 12.12 -1.35
C ASP A 79 14.58 12.13 0.04
N GLY A 80 13.29 11.82 0.10
CA GLY A 80 12.47 11.76 1.33
C GLY A 80 11.98 10.36 1.67
N ASN A 81 11.21 10.28 2.74
CA ASN A 81 10.52 9.06 3.14
C ASN A 81 9.24 8.89 2.33
N VAL A 82 9.14 7.78 1.63
CA VAL A 82 7.97 7.40 0.83
C VAL A 82 7.28 6.23 1.48
N LEU A 83 5.96 6.24 1.48
CA LEU A 83 5.15 5.08 1.83
C LEU A 83 4.39 4.58 0.60
N GLN A 84 4.58 3.32 0.26
CA GLN A 84 3.70 2.57 -0.63
C GLN A 84 2.74 1.75 0.20
N VAL A 85 1.44 1.99 0.04
CA VAL A 85 0.38 1.27 0.74
C VAL A 85 -0.09 0.12 -0.15
N ALA A 86 0.11 -1.08 0.30
CA ALA A 86 -0.03 -2.39 -0.35
C ALA A 86 1.07 -2.76 -1.35
N CYS A 87 1.33 -4.05 -1.41
CA CYS A 87 2.20 -4.68 -2.40
C CYS A 87 1.45 -4.79 -3.74
N VAL A 88 1.90 -4.06 -4.73
CA VAL A 88 1.27 -4.03 -6.06
C VAL A 88 1.87 -5.13 -6.95
N TYR A 89 1.00 -5.84 -7.67
CA TYR A 89 1.45 -6.75 -8.73
C TYR A 89 2.10 -5.98 -9.89
N GLY A 90 2.95 -6.65 -10.64
CA GLY A 90 3.72 -6.04 -11.71
C GLY A 90 4.90 -5.22 -11.18
N ASN A 91 5.43 -4.31 -11.97
CA ASN A 91 6.73 -3.65 -11.71
C ASN A 91 6.62 -2.23 -11.10
N PHE A 92 5.51 -1.90 -10.43
CA PHE A 92 5.32 -0.57 -9.83
C PHE A 92 6.42 -0.24 -8.82
N THR A 93 6.60 -1.09 -7.82
CA THR A 93 7.57 -0.88 -6.73
C THR A 93 9.01 -0.81 -7.24
N GLU A 94 9.37 -1.64 -8.23
CA GLU A 94 10.70 -1.59 -8.85
C GLU A 94 10.99 -0.24 -9.51
N HIS A 95 9.99 0.35 -10.18
CA HIS A 95 10.13 1.68 -10.80
C HIS A 95 10.18 2.79 -9.75
N LEU A 96 9.45 2.65 -8.65
CA LEU A 96 9.53 3.58 -7.52
C LEU A 96 10.91 3.54 -6.85
N VAL A 97 11.45 2.34 -6.61
CA VAL A 97 12.81 2.15 -6.04
C VAL A 97 13.88 2.81 -6.92
N ARG A 98 13.77 2.71 -8.25
CA ARG A 98 14.74 3.33 -9.17
C ARG A 98 14.74 4.86 -9.12
N ARG A 99 13.69 5.48 -8.56
CA ARG A 99 13.59 6.93 -8.37
C ARG A 99 14.11 7.40 -7.02
N LEU A 100 14.45 6.48 -6.10
CA LEU A 100 15.02 6.87 -4.83
C LEU A 100 16.41 7.49 -5.02
N GLY A 101 16.55 8.71 -4.53
CA GLY A 101 17.84 9.38 -4.44
C GLY A 101 18.65 8.86 -3.24
N PRO A 102 19.87 9.39 -3.03
CA PRO A 102 20.77 8.91 -1.97
C PRO A 102 20.19 8.98 -0.56
N LYS A 103 19.28 9.90 -0.31
CA LYS A 103 18.59 10.10 0.98
C LYS A 103 17.15 9.55 0.99
N GLY A 104 16.69 8.97 -0.13
CA GLY A 104 15.35 8.43 -0.26
C GLY A 104 15.21 7.12 0.51
N HIS A 105 14.05 6.90 1.14
CA HIS A 105 13.69 5.65 1.78
C HIS A 105 12.25 5.28 1.46
N LEU A 106 12.02 4.03 1.08
CA LEU A 106 10.71 3.49 0.76
C LEU A 106 10.26 2.51 1.84
N ASN A 107 9.13 2.82 2.47
CA ASN A 107 8.38 1.84 3.24
C ASN A 107 7.28 1.24 2.35
N VAL A 108 7.21 -0.08 2.29
CA VAL A 108 6.13 -0.83 1.65
C VAL A 108 5.39 -1.59 2.74
N ILE A 109 4.09 -1.41 2.84
CA ILE A 109 3.27 -2.16 3.79
C ILE A 109 2.28 -3.06 3.06
N ASP A 110 1.99 -4.20 3.65
CA ASP A 110 0.88 -5.06 3.23
C ASP A 110 0.38 -5.88 4.43
N VAL A 111 -0.89 -6.24 4.43
CA VAL A 111 -1.47 -7.05 5.49
C VAL A 111 -1.25 -8.55 5.25
N ALA A 112 -1.09 -8.98 3.98
CA ALA A 112 -0.96 -10.37 3.59
C ALA A 112 0.49 -10.86 3.62
N PRO A 113 0.85 -11.86 4.46
CA PRO A 113 2.21 -12.38 4.55
C PRO A 113 2.77 -12.91 3.24
N VAL A 114 1.91 -13.46 2.37
CA VAL A 114 2.31 -13.98 1.05
C VAL A 114 2.75 -12.84 0.12
N GLN A 115 2.12 -11.67 0.19
CA GLN A 115 2.49 -10.48 -0.57
C GLN A 115 3.82 -9.90 -0.09
N ILE A 116 4.04 -9.84 1.22
CA ILE A 116 5.31 -9.46 1.83
C ILE A 116 6.44 -10.38 1.34
N LYS A 117 6.21 -11.70 1.38
CA LYS A 117 7.18 -12.69 0.87
C LYS A 117 7.48 -12.50 -0.62
N ASN A 118 6.45 -12.27 -1.43
CA ASN A 118 6.57 -12.01 -2.85
C ASN A 118 7.38 -10.73 -3.12
N MET A 119 7.09 -9.65 -2.40
CA MET A 119 7.81 -8.37 -2.52
C MET A 119 9.29 -8.53 -2.15
N HIS A 120 9.61 -9.30 -1.11
CA HIS A 120 11.00 -9.63 -0.78
C HIS A 120 11.71 -10.41 -1.88
N ALA A 121 11.03 -11.30 -2.58
CA ALA A 121 11.61 -12.06 -3.69
C ALA A 121 11.80 -11.21 -4.96
N LYS A 122 10.91 -10.25 -5.20
CA LYS A 122 10.86 -9.39 -6.38
C LYS A 122 11.94 -8.30 -6.38
N LEU A 123 12.21 -7.69 -5.24
CA LEU A 123 13.19 -6.61 -5.14
C LEU A 123 14.62 -7.16 -5.02
N SER A 124 15.46 -6.87 -6.00
CA SER A 124 16.88 -7.22 -6.00
C SER A 124 17.72 -6.32 -5.09
N ASP A 125 17.43 -5.00 -5.06
CA ASP A 125 18.06 -4.03 -4.17
C ASP A 125 17.06 -3.56 -3.12
N LYS A 126 17.42 -3.75 -1.85
CA LYS A 126 16.58 -3.44 -0.67
C LYS A 126 17.24 -2.47 0.30
N ARG A 127 18.38 -1.88 -0.05
CA ARG A 127 19.16 -1.04 0.88
C ARG A 127 18.36 0.15 1.42
N GLN A 128 17.46 0.69 0.61
CA GLN A 128 16.63 1.84 0.94
C GLN A 128 15.14 1.45 1.05
N VAL A 129 14.84 0.16 1.26
CA VAL A 129 13.45 -0.33 1.28
C VAL A 129 13.19 -1.13 2.56
N SER A 130 12.17 -0.74 3.29
CA SER A 130 11.60 -1.52 4.39
C SER A 130 10.26 -2.11 3.96
N ILE A 131 10.12 -3.43 4.07
CA ILE A 131 8.87 -4.14 3.74
C ILE A 131 8.29 -4.65 5.05
N LEU A 132 7.10 -4.18 5.41
CA LEU A 132 6.51 -4.37 6.74
C LEU A 132 5.10 -4.94 6.63
N GLN A 133 4.77 -5.91 7.47
CA GLN A 133 3.40 -6.37 7.58
C GLN A 133 2.60 -5.42 8.47
N GLN A 134 1.67 -4.66 7.85
CA GLN A 134 0.81 -3.70 8.56
C GLN A 134 -0.57 -3.64 7.89
N ASP A 135 -1.57 -3.29 8.69
CA ASP A 135 -2.90 -2.95 8.21
C ASP A 135 -2.93 -1.47 7.75
N ALA A 136 -3.32 -1.25 6.51
CA ALA A 136 -3.44 0.09 5.93
C ALA A 136 -4.47 0.98 6.64
N SER A 137 -5.45 0.38 7.32
CA SER A 137 -6.48 1.09 8.10
C SER A 137 -6.06 1.44 9.53
N ALA A 138 -4.87 0.98 9.97
CA ALA A 138 -4.32 1.20 11.31
C ALA A 138 -2.78 1.13 11.26
N MET A 139 -2.15 2.06 10.55
CA MET A 139 -0.72 2.07 10.31
C MET A 139 0.08 2.37 11.57
N GLN A 140 1.17 1.61 11.79
CA GLN A 140 2.05 1.76 12.96
C GLN A 140 3.15 2.81 12.74
N PHE A 141 2.89 3.81 11.92
CA PHE A 141 3.80 4.94 11.71
C PHE A 141 3.36 6.14 12.53
N ALA A 142 4.33 6.96 12.94
CA ALA A 142 4.05 8.23 13.57
C ALA A 142 3.33 9.20 12.63
N ASP A 143 2.62 10.16 13.19
CA ASP A 143 2.04 11.27 12.43
C ASP A 143 3.13 12.02 11.68
N ALA A 144 2.82 12.48 10.47
CA ALA A 144 3.72 13.29 9.66
C ALA A 144 5.13 12.68 9.49
N SER A 145 5.22 11.37 9.30
CA SER A 145 6.49 10.63 9.17
C SER A 145 6.97 10.48 7.72
N HIS A 146 6.08 10.66 6.73
CA HIS A 146 6.39 10.47 5.31
C HIS A 146 6.23 11.74 4.50
N ASP A 147 7.14 11.97 3.57
CA ASP A 147 7.11 13.10 2.64
C ASP A 147 6.10 12.88 1.53
N SER A 148 5.86 11.63 1.17
CA SER A 148 4.84 11.24 0.21
C SER A 148 4.29 9.83 0.46
N VAL A 149 3.03 9.63 0.08
CA VAL A 149 2.31 8.37 0.20
C VAL A 149 1.71 8.01 -1.15
N VAL A 150 1.82 6.77 -1.58
CA VAL A 150 1.16 6.26 -2.79
C VAL A 150 0.28 5.07 -2.47
N VAL A 151 -0.96 5.14 -2.95
CA VAL A 151 -1.98 4.09 -2.87
C VAL A 151 -2.39 3.76 -4.31
N PHE A 152 -1.95 2.61 -4.80
CA PHE A 152 -2.09 2.24 -6.20
C PHE A 152 -2.92 0.96 -6.33
N PHE A 153 -4.15 1.08 -6.80
CA PHE A 153 -5.11 -0.02 -6.96
C PHE A 153 -5.32 -0.82 -5.68
N LEU A 154 -5.77 -0.16 -4.61
CA LEU A 154 -6.06 -0.77 -3.32
C LEU A 154 -7.48 -0.47 -2.82
N LEU A 155 -7.97 0.77 -3.01
CA LEU A 155 -9.22 1.18 -2.37
C LEU A 155 -10.44 0.42 -2.90
N HIS A 156 -10.39 -0.08 -4.13
CA HIS A 156 -11.46 -0.87 -4.73
C HIS A 156 -11.67 -2.24 -4.08
N GLU A 157 -10.67 -2.74 -3.34
CA GLU A 157 -10.72 -4.02 -2.64
C GLU A 157 -11.30 -3.91 -1.22
N MET A 158 -11.51 -2.69 -0.72
CA MET A 158 -11.86 -2.42 0.66
C MET A 158 -13.34 -2.10 0.85
N PRO A 159 -13.98 -2.61 1.92
CA PRO A 159 -15.25 -2.07 2.42
C PRO A 159 -15.14 -0.57 2.74
N VAL A 160 -16.25 0.15 2.69
CA VAL A 160 -16.28 1.62 2.82
C VAL A 160 -15.69 2.12 4.15
N ASP A 161 -15.93 1.43 5.25
CA ASP A 161 -15.40 1.79 6.57
C ASP A 161 -13.88 1.63 6.66
N ILE A 162 -13.33 0.56 6.08
CA ILE A 162 -11.88 0.30 6.00
C ILE A 162 -11.23 1.31 5.05
N ARG A 163 -11.85 1.57 3.91
CA ARG A 163 -11.40 2.56 2.93
C ARG A 163 -11.26 3.96 3.54
N ARG A 164 -12.28 4.40 4.31
CA ARG A 164 -12.22 5.68 5.04
C ARG A 164 -11.07 5.75 6.04
N LYS A 165 -10.86 4.69 6.81
CA LYS A 165 -9.73 4.60 7.74
C LYS A 165 -8.40 4.63 7.01
N THR A 166 -8.26 3.89 5.90
CA THR A 166 -7.04 3.90 5.07
C THR A 166 -6.72 5.27 4.51
N VAL A 167 -7.72 6.01 4.01
CA VAL A 167 -7.54 7.38 3.52
C VAL A 167 -7.15 8.32 4.68
N ALA A 168 -7.76 8.17 5.85
CA ALA A 168 -7.41 8.94 7.05
C ALA A 168 -5.98 8.66 7.53
N GLU A 169 -5.57 7.40 7.53
CA GLU A 169 -4.21 6.99 7.91
C GLU A 169 -3.17 7.52 6.90
N ALA A 170 -3.44 7.40 5.59
CA ALA A 170 -2.57 7.98 4.56
C ALA A 170 -2.38 9.50 4.79
N LEU A 171 -3.45 10.22 5.16
CA LEU A 171 -3.36 11.63 5.49
C LEU A 171 -2.56 11.86 6.79
N ARG A 172 -2.82 11.07 7.85
CA ARG A 172 -2.16 11.20 9.16
C ARG A 172 -0.65 11.06 9.05
N VAL A 173 -0.18 10.04 8.33
CA VAL A 173 1.26 9.75 8.21
C VAL A 173 2.00 10.65 7.23
N THR A 174 1.29 11.39 6.37
CA THR A 174 1.89 12.35 5.43
C THR A 174 2.26 13.64 6.16
N LYS A 175 3.45 14.19 5.92
CA LYS A 175 3.89 15.48 6.46
C LYS A 175 3.05 16.65 5.93
N PRO A 176 2.92 17.77 6.67
CA PRO A 176 2.40 19.02 6.09
C PRO A 176 3.20 19.41 4.84
N GLY A 177 2.50 19.75 3.75
CA GLY A 177 3.10 20.00 2.43
C GLY A 177 3.46 18.74 1.64
N GLY A 178 3.37 17.55 2.24
CA GLY A 178 3.59 16.28 1.56
C GLY A 178 2.44 15.88 0.63
N LYS A 179 2.69 14.94 -0.27
CA LYS A 179 1.73 14.48 -1.27
C LYS A 179 1.19 13.08 -0.98
N ILE A 180 -0.10 12.89 -1.25
CA ILE A 180 -0.72 11.57 -1.29
C ILE A 180 -1.24 11.35 -2.71
N VAL A 181 -0.82 10.25 -3.34
CA VAL A 181 -1.22 9.90 -4.70
C VAL A 181 -2.08 8.64 -4.67
N PHE A 182 -3.33 8.78 -5.03
CA PHE A 182 -4.26 7.66 -5.22
C PHE A 182 -4.44 7.38 -6.70
N VAL A 183 -4.33 6.12 -7.10
CA VAL A 183 -4.72 5.66 -8.45
C VAL A 183 -5.62 4.46 -8.29
N ASP A 184 -6.83 4.53 -8.85
CA ASP A 184 -7.82 3.45 -8.71
C ASP A 184 -8.91 3.52 -9.79
N TYR A 185 -9.86 2.59 -9.75
CA TYR A 185 -11.05 2.63 -10.59
C TYR A 185 -11.88 3.89 -10.36
N HIS A 186 -12.63 4.25 -11.37
CA HIS A 186 -13.56 5.37 -11.34
C HIS A 186 -14.74 5.08 -12.28
N ARG A 187 -15.86 5.77 -12.10
CA ARG A 187 -17.04 5.62 -12.93
C ARG A 187 -16.79 6.14 -14.34
N PRO A 188 -16.81 5.29 -15.38
CA PRO A 188 -16.63 5.73 -16.76
C PRO A 188 -17.72 6.71 -17.19
N ARG A 189 -17.39 7.58 -18.15
CA ARG A 189 -18.34 8.48 -18.78
C ARG A 189 -19.51 7.70 -19.39
N ALA A 190 -20.69 8.30 -19.45
CA ALA A 190 -21.89 7.65 -19.99
C ALA A 190 -21.72 7.19 -21.46
N SER A 191 -20.89 7.89 -22.23
CA SER A 191 -20.55 7.55 -23.62
C SER A 191 -19.50 6.45 -23.77
N SER A 192 -18.85 6.02 -22.67
CA SER A 192 -17.83 5.01 -22.72
C SER A 192 -18.44 3.60 -22.67
N PRO A 193 -18.11 2.69 -23.61
CA PRO A 193 -18.58 1.30 -23.57
C PRO A 193 -18.10 0.58 -22.31
N PHE A 194 -16.96 0.96 -21.74
CA PHE A 194 -16.43 0.40 -20.50
C PHE A 194 -17.35 0.57 -19.30
N ARG A 195 -18.23 1.56 -19.32
CA ARG A 195 -19.27 1.70 -18.28
C ARG A 195 -20.18 0.47 -18.19
N TYR A 196 -20.46 -0.16 -19.31
CA TYR A 196 -21.35 -1.32 -19.39
C TYR A 196 -20.59 -2.65 -19.28
N ILE A 197 -19.41 -2.73 -19.89
CA ILE A 197 -18.59 -3.92 -19.88
C ILE A 197 -18.04 -4.19 -18.47
N MET A 198 -17.64 -3.15 -17.74
CA MET A 198 -17.01 -3.30 -16.42
C MET A 198 -18.01 -3.60 -15.30
N VAL A 199 -19.30 -3.29 -15.45
CA VAL A 199 -20.30 -3.58 -14.42
C VAL A 199 -20.33 -5.08 -14.06
N PRO A 200 -20.57 -6.02 -14.99
CA PRO A 200 -20.58 -7.44 -14.65
C PRO A 200 -19.22 -7.95 -14.14
N ILE A 201 -18.13 -7.40 -14.64
CA ILE A 201 -16.77 -7.79 -14.20
C ILE A 201 -16.56 -7.37 -12.75
N LEU A 202 -16.76 -6.08 -12.43
CA LEU A 202 -16.52 -5.54 -11.10
C LEU A 202 -17.51 -6.11 -10.08
N THR A 203 -18.80 -6.20 -10.39
CA THR A 203 -19.78 -6.75 -9.45
C THR A 203 -19.52 -8.22 -9.09
N THR A 204 -18.86 -8.98 -9.96
CA THR A 204 -18.57 -10.39 -9.74
C THR A 204 -17.21 -10.63 -9.08
N LEU A 205 -16.17 -9.91 -9.56
CA LEU A 205 -14.79 -10.14 -9.14
C LEU A 205 -14.31 -9.14 -8.07
N GLU A 206 -14.86 -7.93 -8.08
CA GLU A 206 -14.44 -6.79 -7.25
C GLU A 206 -15.66 -6.11 -6.62
N PRO A 207 -16.38 -6.77 -5.71
CA PRO A 207 -17.68 -6.29 -5.23
C PRO A 207 -17.63 -4.90 -4.58
N PHE A 208 -16.50 -4.53 -3.99
CA PHE A 208 -16.31 -3.21 -3.37
C PHE A 208 -15.92 -2.12 -4.38
N ALA A 209 -15.51 -2.48 -5.60
CA ALA A 209 -15.09 -1.51 -6.61
C ALA A 209 -16.24 -0.60 -7.08
N MET A 210 -17.47 -1.10 -7.03
CA MET A 210 -18.65 -0.32 -7.42
C MET A 210 -18.91 0.89 -6.52
N ASP A 211 -18.44 0.86 -5.28
CA ASP A 211 -18.53 2.00 -4.36
C ASP A 211 -17.68 3.18 -4.86
N LEU A 212 -16.53 2.93 -5.49
CA LEU A 212 -15.69 3.95 -6.13
C LEU A 212 -16.35 4.61 -7.33
N TRP A 213 -17.40 3.99 -7.87
CA TRP A 213 -18.22 4.60 -8.94
C TRP A 213 -19.28 5.53 -8.40
N ASN A 214 -19.64 5.39 -7.14
CA ASN A 214 -20.74 6.10 -6.49
C ASN A 214 -20.27 7.22 -5.56
N ASP A 215 -18.97 7.19 -5.18
CA ASP A 215 -18.41 8.16 -4.26
C ASP A 215 -17.01 8.63 -4.70
N GLU A 216 -16.57 9.75 -4.17
CA GLU A 216 -15.30 10.37 -4.49
C GLU A 216 -14.28 10.12 -3.38
N ILE A 217 -13.01 9.90 -3.73
CA ILE A 217 -11.92 9.73 -2.73
C ILE A 217 -11.86 10.93 -1.77
N SER A 218 -12.13 12.13 -2.27
CA SER A 218 -12.17 13.35 -1.45
C SER A 218 -13.25 13.35 -0.37
N HIS A 219 -14.34 12.60 -0.54
CA HIS A 219 -15.42 12.49 0.45
C HIS A 219 -15.04 11.58 1.63
N TRP A 220 -13.98 10.80 1.50
CA TRP A 220 -13.49 9.94 2.59
C TRP A 220 -12.41 10.61 3.43
N LEU A 221 -12.03 11.84 3.09
CA LEU A 221 -11.13 12.62 3.92
C LEU A 221 -11.80 12.99 5.26
N PRO A 222 -11.07 12.90 6.37
CA PRO A 222 -11.60 13.28 7.67
C PRO A 222 -11.97 14.77 7.72
N SER A 223 -13.11 15.08 8.35
CA SER A 223 -13.53 16.47 8.57
C SER A 223 -12.51 17.22 9.42
N GLY A 224 -12.17 18.45 9.03
CA GLY A 224 -11.27 19.32 9.79
C GLY A 224 -9.77 19.18 9.49
N HIS A 225 -9.38 18.30 8.57
CA HIS A 225 -7.99 18.28 8.10
C HIS A 225 -7.79 19.29 6.97
N ALA A 226 -6.82 20.19 7.16
CA ALA A 226 -6.47 21.17 6.13
C ALA A 226 -5.70 20.46 5.00
N CYS A 227 -6.39 20.17 3.91
CA CYS A 227 -5.75 19.82 2.64
C CYS A 227 -5.55 21.14 1.87
N GLN A 228 -4.31 21.42 1.45
CA GLN A 228 -4.01 22.63 0.70
C GLN A 228 -4.56 22.55 -0.73
N ARG A 229 -4.54 21.35 -1.33
CA ARG A 229 -4.94 21.13 -2.71
C ARG A 229 -5.40 19.70 -2.94
N ILE A 230 -6.45 19.52 -3.73
CA ILE A 230 -6.93 18.24 -4.22
C ILE A 230 -7.07 18.34 -5.74
N GLU A 231 -6.35 17.49 -6.46
CA GLU A 231 -6.38 17.42 -7.91
C GLU A 231 -6.85 16.04 -8.36
N LYS A 232 -7.82 16.00 -9.25
CA LYS A 232 -8.35 14.77 -9.83
C LYS A 232 -8.23 14.77 -11.34
N GLN A 233 -7.73 13.69 -11.87
CA GLN A 233 -7.68 13.41 -13.31
C GLN A 233 -8.26 12.03 -13.59
N THR A 234 -8.92 11.88 -14.73
CA THR A 234 -9.51 10.60 -15.14
C THR A 234 -8.94 10.15 -16.48
N TYR A 235 -8.82 8.84 -16.66
CA TYR A 235 -8.17 8.22 -17.80
C TYR A 235 -9.04 7.12 -18.41
N PHE A 236 -8.74 6.73 -19.64
CA PHE A 236 -9.40 5.62 -20.34
C PHE A 236 -10.92 5.70 -20.31
N GLY A 237 -11.48 6.78 -20.86
CA GLY A 237 -12.92 7.01 -20.86
C GLY A 237 -13.54 7.25 -19.49
N GLY A 238 -12.72 7.55 -18.49
CA GLY A 238 -13.11 7.76 -17.10
C GLY A 238 -13.09 6.50 -16.24
N LEU A 239 -12.60 5.36 -16.74
CA LEU A 239 -12.53 4.11 -15.97
C LEU A 239 -11.53 4.16 -14.81
N TYR A 240 -10.47 4.94 -14.95
CA TYR A 240 -9.44 5.12 -13.93
C TYR A 240 -9.35 6.57 -13.50
N GLN A 241 -8.96 6.80 -12.26
CA GLN A 241 -8.67 8.10 -11.70
C GLN A 241 -7.27 8.14 -11.07
N LYS A 242 -6.67 9.32 -11.11
CA LYS A 242 -5.56 9.72 -10.26
C LYS A 242 -6.03 10.90 -9.41
N VAL A 243 -5.92 10.79 -8.11
CA VAL A 243 -6.23 11.87 -7.16
C VAL A 243 -4.96 12.18 -6.38
N VAL A 244 -4.54 13.43 -6.43
CA VAL A 244 -3.37 13.94 -5.72
C VAL A 244 -3.86 14.89 -4.64
N ILE A 245 -3.47 14.62 -3.41
CA ILE A 245 -3.79 15.45 -2.25
C ILE A 245 -2.49 16.01 -1.69
N THR A 246 -2.41 17.33 -1.56
CA THR A 246 -1.35 18.01 -0.82
C THR A 246 -1.88 18.33 0.58
N ARG A 247 -1.22 17.79 1.60
CA ARG A 247 -1.58 17.98 3.00
C ARG A 247 -1.20 19.35 3.53
#